data_668108002531afe6cfc9635c58d6160e
#
_entry.id   668108002531afe6cfc9635c58d6160e
#
_cell.length_a   1.000
_cell.length_b   1.000
_cell.length_c   1.000
_cell.angle_alpha   90.00
_cell.angle_beta   90.00
_cell.angle_gamma   90.00
#
_symmetry.space_group_name_H-M   'P 1'
#
loop_
_entity.id
_entity.type
_entity.pdbx_description
1 polymer ?
#
loop_
_entity_poly.entity_id
_entity_poly.type
_entity_poly.pdbx_seq_one_letter_code
_entity_poly.pdbx_strand_id
1 'polypeptide(L)'
;MSIAADVTTDVRQRVDELDWEGLRAQLDELGHAVTTPLLTAEECEELAGLFDGGRFRSTIDMARHRFGDGRYRYFDYPLPSQIQAARTVFYGRLAPIANAWAQRLSGERPTFPDTHEELLERCRAAGQERPTPLMLRYHEGDWNALHQDLYGDVYFPFQVLTVLSDQSEYSGGEFVLVEQRPRAQSRAHVIAPEQGAFVIFPTRERPQAGARGHYRVGLRHGVSTLTSG
;
A
#
# COMPACT_ATOMS: atom_id res chain seq x y z
N MET A 1 15.73 -17.38 -18.87
CA MET A 1 15.56 -17.65 -17.42
C MET A 1 16.39 -16.75 -16.49
N SER A 2 17.34 -15.96 -16.98
CA SER A 2 18.24 -15.13 -16.16
C SER A 2 17.67 -13.77 -15.75
N ILE A 3 16.85 -13.11 -16.59
CA ILE A 3 16.41 -11.73 -16.40
C ILE A 3 15.46 -11.57 -15.20
N ALA A 4 14.51 -12.50 -15.01
CA ALA A 4 13.55 -12.41 -13.91
C ALA A 4 14.17 -12.57 -12.51
N ALA A 5 15.26 -13.35 -12.40
CA ALA A 5 15.97 -13.53 -11.13
C ALA A 5 16.79 -12.28 -10.75
N ASP A 6 17.31 -11.57 -11.75
CA ASP A 6 18.13 -10.37 -11.57
C ASP A 6 17.28 -9.18 -11.08
N VAL A 7 16.16 -8.91 -11.74
CA VAL A 7 15.20 -7.84 -11.39
C VAL A 7 14.62 -8.05 -9.99
N THR A 8 14.32 -9.30 -9.59
CA THR A 8 13.75 -9.60 -8.28
C THR A 8 14.75 -9.36 -7.15
N THR A 9 16.03 -9.65 -7.39
CA THR A 9 17.11 -9.38 -6.45
C THR A 9 17.32 -7.89 -6.29
N ASP A 10 17.20 -7.13 -7.36
CA ASP A 10 17.39 -5.70 -7.40
C ASP A 10 16.29 -4.95 -6.60
N VAL A 11 15.02 -5.28 -6.75
CA VAL A 11 13.93 -4.66 -5.95
C VAL A 11 14.11 -4.91 -4.45
N ARG A 12 14.52 -6.11 -4.04
CA ARG A 12 14.79 -6.43 -2.63
C ARG A 12 15.92 -5.57 -2.09
N GLN A 13 17.03 -5.50 -2.81
CA GLN A 13 18.17 -4.71 -2.40
C GLN A 13 17.81 -3.24 -2.28
N ARG A 14 17.15 -2.67 -3.30
CA ARG A 14 16.71 -1.25 -3.29
C ARG A 14 15.81 -0.92 -2.09
N VAL A 15 14.88 -1.82 -1.72
CA VAL A 15 14.05 -1.64 -0.52
C VAL A 15 14.89 -1.77 0.76
N ASP A 16 15.84 -2.70 0.81
CA ASP A 16 16.68 -2.90 2.00
C ASP A 16 17.63 -1.72 2.25
N GLU A 17 18.05 -1.01 1.21
CA GLU A 17 18.94 0.16 1.25
C GLU A 17 18.22 1.48 1.59
N LEU A 18 16.88 1.49 1.71
CA LEU A 18 16.12 2.68 2.10
C LEU A 18 16.49 3.16 3.50
N ASP A 19 16.38 4.47 3.71
CA ASP A 19 16.42 5.08 5.04
C ASP A 19 15.18 4.72 5.87
N TRP A 20 15.19 3.50 6.44
CA TRP A 20 14.08 2.99 7.25
C TRP A 20 13.86 3.77 8.55
N GLU A 21 14.87 4.48 9.06
CA GLU A 21 14.72 5.35 10.23
C GLU A 21 13.91 6.59 9.85
N GLY A 22 14.27 7.24 8.75
CA GLY A 22 13.52 8.37 8.20
C GLY A 22 12.09 8.01 7.79
N LEU A 23 11.88 6.87 7.11
CA LEU A 23 10.55 6.38 6.75
C LEU A 23 9.68 6.11 7.99
N ARG A 24 10.26 5.51 9.03
CA ARG A 24 9.55 5.30 10.30
C ARG A 24 9.16 6.61 10.96
N ALA A 25 10.06 7.60 10.96
CA ALA A 25 9.75 8.92 11.50
C ALA A 25 8.58 9.58 10.76
N GLN A 26 8.56 9.50 9.42
CA GLN A 26 7.45 9.99 8.60
C GLN A 26 6.13 9.26 8.94
N LEU A 27 6.15 7.93 9.04
CA LEU A 27 4.97 7.13 9.44
C LEU A 27 4.45 7.55 10.83
N ASP A 28 5.32 7.72 11.80
CA ASP A 28 4.95 8.12 13.16
C ASP A 28 4.40 9.56 13.21
N GLU A 29 4.93 10.49 12.40
CA GLU A 29 4.54 11.90 12.41
C GLU A 29 3.35 12.19 11.49
N LEU A 30 3.43 11.75 10.22
CA LEU A 30 2.48 12.10 9.16
C LEU A 30 1.41 11.03 8.91
N GLY A 31 1.66 9.79 9.37
CA GLY A 31 0.80 8.65 9.06
C GLY A 31 1.03 8.06 7.67
N HIS A 32 2.01 8.54 6.94
CA HIS A 32 2.46 7.97 5.67
C HIS A 32 3.94 8.25 5.45
N ALA A 33 4.56 7.48 4.58
CA ALA A 33 5.92 7.71 4.13
C ALA A 33 6.01 7.49 2.62
N VAL A 34 6.87 8.25 1.95
CA VAL A 34 7.11 8.14 0.51
C VAL A 34 8.59 7.86 0.28
N THR A 35 8.88 6.84 -0.52
CA THR A 35 10.26 6.51 -0.90
C THR A 35 10.71 7.34 -2.10
N THR A 36 12.00 7.32 -2.39
CA THR A 36 12.50 7.60 -3.74
C THR A 36 12.00 6.52 -4.71
N PRO A 37 12.03 6.75 -6.04
CA PRO A 37 11.69 5.71 -7.01
C PRO A 37 12.54 4.44 -6.80
N LEU A 38 11.86 3.30 -6.66
CA LEU A 38 12.46 1.97 -6.49
C LEU A 38 12.29 1.12 -7.74
N LEU A 39 11.37 1.48 -8.63
CA LEU A 39 11.20 0.86 -9.93
C LEU A 39 11.71 1.81 -11.00
N THR A 40 12.36 1.28 -12.03
CA THR A 40 12.72 2.04 -13.22
C THR A 40 11.47 2.29 -14.08
N ALA A 41 11.55 3.19 -15.06
CA ALA A 41 10.47 3.43 -16.00
C ALA A 41 10.10 2.14 -16.76
N GLU A 42 11.09 1.37 -17.20
CA GLU A 42 10.90 0.10 -17.91
C GLU A 42 10.19 -0.94 -17.01
N GLU A 43 10.58 -1.04 -15.74
CA GLU A 43 9.91 -1.93 -14.79
C GLU A 43 8.45 -1.49 -14.52
N CYS A 44 8.18 -0.20 -14.50
CA CYS A 44 6.83 0.34 -14.38
C CYS A 44 5.99 0.02 -15.62
N GLU A 45 6.54 0.17 -16.83
CA GLU A 45 5.87 -0.18 -18.09
C GLU A 45 5.54 -1.68 -18.16
N GLU A 46 6.52 -2.55 -17.81
CA GLU A 46 6.32 -4.00 -17.76
C GLU A 46 5.18 -4.37 -16.79
N LEU A 47 5.18 -3.79 -15.58
CA LEU A 47 4.12 -4.04 -14.61
C LEU A 47 2.77 -3.50 -15.10
N ALA A 48 2.71 -2.28 -15.65
CA ALA A 48 1.48 -1.70 -16.18
C ALA A 48 0.89 -2.56 -17.31
N GLY A 49 1.73 -3.11 -18.18
CA GLY A 49 1.34 -4.03 -19.25
C GLY A 49 0.66 -5.32 -18.75
N LEU A 50 0.90 -5.72 -17.50
CA LEU A 50 0.22 -6.89 -16.93
C LEU A 50 -1.29 -6.65 -16.77
N PHE A 51 -1.76 -5.41 -16.71
CA PHE A 51 -3.19 -5.15 -16.52
C PHE A 51 -4.05 -5.82 -17.61
N ASP A 52 -3.60 -5.87 -18.83
CA ASP A 52 -4.36 -6.49 -19.94
C ASP A 52 -4.00 -7.96 -20.18
N GLY A 53 -2.76 -8.36 -19.90
CA GLY A 53 -2.24 -9.71 -20.18
C GLY A 53 -1.90 -10.57 -18.96
N GLY A 54 -1.97 -10.01 -17.74
CA GLY A 54 -1.57 -10.70 -16.53
C GLY A 54 -2.61 -11.68 -15.99
N ARG A 55 -2.18 -12.48 -15.00
CA ARG A 55 -3.04 -13.46 -14.34
C ARG A 55 -3.78 -12.82 -13.17
N PHE A 56 -5.09 -12.66 -13.33
CA PHE A 56 -5.96 -12.10 -12.30
C PHE A 56 -7.08 -13.06 -11.93
N ARG A 57 -7.42 -13.11 -10.64
CA ARG A 57 -8.54 -13.90 -10.12
C ARG A 57 -9.90 -13.19 -10.21
N SER A 58 -9.87 -11.86 -10.26
CA SER A 58 -11.10 -11.06 -10.37
C SER A 58 -10.83 -9.68 -10.94
N THR A 59 -11.84 -9.12 -11.60
CA THR A 59 -11.88 -7.73 -12.06
C THR A 59 -13.10 -7.07 -11.47
N ILE A 60 -12.92 -5.90 -10.87
CA ILE A 60 -13.96 -5.12 -10.22
C ILE A 60 -14.12 -3.80 -10.98
N ASP A 61 -15.34 -3.52 -11.37
CA ASP A 61 -15.79 -2.23 -11.87
C ASP A 61 -16.29 -1.43 -10.67
N MET A 62 -15.60 -0.34 -10.35
CA MET A 62 -15.81 0.40 -9.08
C MET A 62 -17.18 1.09 -9.05
N ALA A 63 -17.68 1.57 -10.18
CA ALA A 63 -18.97 2.24 -10.28
C ALA A 63 -20.13 1.33 -9.81
N ARG A 64 -20.05 0.02 -10.12
CA ARG A 64 -21.07 -0.96 -9.69
C ARG A 64 -21.18 -1.13 -8.19
N HIS A 65 -20.14 -0.79 -7.45
CA HIS A 65 -20.04 -0.96 -6.00
C HIS A 65 -20.09 0.36 -5.24
N ARG A 66 -20.20 1.49 -5.95
CA ARG A 66 -20.13 2.85 -5.37
C ARG A 66 -18.80 3.13 -4.67
N PHE A 67 -17.71 2.53 -5.18
CA PHE A 67 -16.36 2.77 -4.68
C PHE A 67 -15.68 3.96 -5.35
N GLY A 68 -16.30 4.53 -6.38
CA GLY A 68 -15.80 5.54 -7.30
C GLY A 68 -15.99 5.06 -8.73
N ASP A 69 -15.18 5.57 -9.64
CA ASP A 69 -15.11 5.13 -11.03
C ASP A 69 -13.70 4.64 -11.34
N GLY A 70 -13.59 3.66 -12.25
CA GLY A 70 -12.34 2.99 -12.57
C GLY A 70 -12.44 1.47 -12.41
N ARG A 71 -11.33 0.81 -12.63
CA ARG A 71 -11.25 -0.65 -12.53
C ARG A 71 -10.05 -1.07 -11.71
N TYR A 72 -10.22 -2.14 -10.92
CA TYR A 72 -9.09 -2.83 -10.33
C TYR A 72 -9.18 -4.34 -10.52
N ARG A 73 -8.00 -4.98 -10.54
CA ARG A 73 -7.86 -6.42 -10.79
C ARG A 73 -6.97 -7.01 -9.70
N TYR A 74 -7.51 -7.98 -8.98
CA TYR A 74 -6.73 -8.75 -8.02
C TYR A 74 -5.89 -9.80 -8.74
N PHE A 75 -4.60 -9.82 -8.48
CA PHE A 75 -3.74 -10.91 -8.96
C PHE A 75 -4.19 -12.26 -8.44
N ASP A 76 -3.85 -13.30 -9.20
CA ASP A 76 -3.92 -14.69 -8.77
C ASP A 76 -2.50 -15.23 -8.49
N TYR A 77 -2.41 -16.34 -7.76
CA TYR A 77 -1.14 -17.03 -7.59
C TYR A 77 -0.75 -17.85 -8.84
N PRO A 78 0.55 -17.96 -9.16
CA PRO A 78 1.67 -17.23 -8.56
C PRO A 78 1.66 -15.75 -8.92
N LEU A 79 2.07 -14.91 -7.97
CA LEU A 79 2.23 -13.48 -8.21
C LEU A 79 3.39 -13.22 -9.18
N PRO A 80 3.38 -12.11 -9.94
CA PRO A 80 4.58 -11.64 -10.62
C PRO A 80 5.75 -11.51 -9.64
N SER A 81 6.94 -11.90 -10.09
CA SER A 81 8.11 -12.04 -9.22
C SER A 81 8.48 -10.74 -8.50
N GLN A 82 8.37 -9.61 -9.18
CA GLN A 82 8.63 -8.28 -8.61
C GLN A 82 7.64 -7.93 -7.49
N ILE A 83 6.35 -8.20 -7.70
CA ILE A 83 5.30 -7.96 -6.70
C ILE A 83 5.49 -8.87 -5.49
N GLN A 84 5.82 -10.16 -5.72
CA GLN A 84 6.11 -11.09 -4.64
C GLN A 84 7.35 -10.66 -3.83
N ALA A 85 8.41 -10.21 -4.50
CA ALA A 85 9.63 -9.72 -3.87
C ALA A 85 9.36 -8.47 -3.03
N ALA A 86 8.72 -7.45 -3.61
CA ALA A 86 8.37 -6.21 -2.91
C ALA A 86 7.51 -6.50 -1.69
N ARG A 87 6.44 -7.30 -1.84
CA ARG A 87 5.55 -7.68 -0.74
C ARG A 87 6.29 -8.32 0.42
N THR A 88 7.24 -9.21 0.13
CA THR A 88 8.00 -9.93 1.16
C THR A 88 8.97 -9.01 1.90
N VAL A 89 9.72 -8.19 1.18
CA VAL A 89 10.74 -7.35 1.79
C VAL A 89 10.11 -6.18 2.57
N PHE A 90 9.08 -5.53 2.03
CA PHE A 90 8.36 -4.49 2.76
C PHE A 90 7.73 -5.03 4.04
N TYR A 91 7.14 -6.25 4.00
CA TYR A 91 6.60 -6.85 5.21
C TYR A 91 7.66 -6.99 6.31
N GLY A 92 8.82 -7.54 6.01
CA GLY A 92 9.89 -7.73 7.00
C GLY A 92 10.35 -6.41 7.64
N ARG A 93 10.37 -5.32 6.88
CA ARG A 93 10.73 -3.98 7.36
C ARG A 93 9.59 -3.31 8.13
N LEU A 94 8.34 -3.56 7.78
CA LEU A 94 7.17 -2.94 8.39
C LEU A 94 6.64 -3.70 9.62
N ALA A 95 6.88 -5.01 9.76
CA ALA A 95 6.41 -5.80 10.88
C ALA A 95 6.89 -5.28 12.25
N PRO A 96 8.17 -4.88 12.45
CA PRO A 96 8.61 -4.25 13.68
C PRO A 96 7.90 -2.92 13.99
N ILE A 97 7.60 -2.12 12.95
CA ILE A 97 6.88 -0.84 13.09
C ILE A 97 5.43 -1.11 13.49
N ALA A 98 4.79 -2.09 12.83
CA ALA A 98 3.42 -2.53 13.13
C ALA A 98 3.30 -3.00 14.59
N ASN A 99 4.25 -3.81 15.06
CA ASN A 99 4.29 -4.28 16.44
C ASN A 99 4.48 -3.14 17.44
N ALA A 100 5.36 -2.18 17.13
CA ALA A 100 5.53 -0.98 17.97
C ALA A 100 4.25 -0.12 18.00
N TRP A 101 3.52 0.01 16.89
CA TRP A 101 2.25 0.71 16.86
C TRP A 101 1.16 -0.01 17.64
N ALA A 102 1.05 -1.33 17.50
CA ALA A 102 0.12 -2.14 18.28
C ALA A 102 0.35 -1.97 19.79
N GLN A 103 1.61 -2.01 20.22
CA GLN A 103 1.97 -1.80 21.62
C GLN A 103 1.60 -0.40 22.12
N ARG A 104 1.79 0.65 21.32
CA ARG A 104 1.43 2.03 21.68
C ARG A 104 -0.08 2.22 21.81
N LEU A 105 -0.89 1.50 21.01
CA LEU A 105 -2.34 1.66 20.99
C LEU A 105 -3.09 0.80 22.01
N SER A 106 -2.64 -0.41 22.26
CA SER A 106 -3.34 -1.38 23.12
C SER A 106 -2.58 -1.76 24.38
N GLY A 107 -1.29 -1.50 24.43
CA GLY A 107 -0.39 -2.00 25.48
C GLY A 107 -0.13 -3.51 25.38
N GLU A 108 -0.57 -4.17 24.32
CA GLU A 108 -0.35 -5.58 24.05
C GLU A 108 1.05 -5.86 23.52
N ARG A 109 1.44 -7.13 23.60
CA ARG A 109 2.71 -7.60 23.01
C ARG A 109 2.61 -7.60 21.49
N PRO A 110 3.75 -7.59 20.78
CA PRO A 110 3.76 -7.71 19.32
C PRO A 110 2.90 -8.87 18.81
N THR A 111 2.08 -8.61 17.80
CA THR A 111 1.12 -9.58 17.26
C THR A 111 1.50 -10.08 15.87
N PHE A 112 2.35 -9.34 15.15
CA PHE A 112 2.76 -9.69 13.79
C PHE A 112 4.06 -10.52 13.82
N PRO A 113 4.13 -11.64 13.09
CA PRO A 113 5.33 -12.47 13.02
C PRO A 113 6.47 -11.76 12.28
N ASP A 114 7.69 -12.23 12.50
CA ASP A 114 8.88 -11.61 11.90
C ASP A 114 8.96 -11.82 10.39
N THR A 115 8.38 -12.90 9.88
CA THR A 115 8.44 -13.25 8.47
C THR A 115 7.07 -13.15 7.79
N HIS A 116 7.10 -12.77 6.50
CA HIS A 116 5.90 -12.73 5.68
C HIS A 116 5.27 -14.13 5.50
N GLU A 117 6.09 -15.17 5.47
CA GLU A 117 5.60 -16.54 5.33
C GLU A 117 4.75 -16.97 6.53
N GLU A 118 5.21 -16.70 7.75
CA GLU A 118 4.43 -16.97 8.97
C GLU A 118 3.10 -16.17 9.01
N LEU A 119 3.10 -14.91 8.49
CA LEU A 119 1.84 -14.17 8.34
C LEU A 119 0.90 -14.88 7.37
N LEU A 120 1.41 -15.33 6.22
CA LEU A 120 0.61 -16.05 5.23
C LEU A 120 0.08 -17.39 5.78
N GLU A 121 0.83 -18.07 6.65
CA GLU A 121 0.36 -19.27 7.35
C GLU A 121 -0.81 -18.95 8.28
N ARG A 122 -0.72 -17.86 9.05
CA ARG A 122 -1.84 -17.38 9.89
C ARG A 122 -3.05 -17.02 9.05
N CYS A 123 -2.86 -16.36 7.91
CA CYS A 123 -3.94 -16.06 6.97
C CYS A 123 -4.60 -17.35 6.45
N ARG A 124 -3.83 -18.34 6.03
CA ARG A 124 -4.34 -19.62 5.56
C ARG A 124 -5.11 -20.36 6.67
N ALA A 125 -4.58 -20.37 7.88
CA ALA A 125 -5.26 -20.96 9.04
C ALA A 125 -6.62 -20.31 9.35
N ALA A 126 -6.78 -19.02 9.01
CA ALA A 126 -8.03 -18.26 9.10
C ALA A 126 -8.89 -18.34 7.83
N GLY A 127 -8.56 -19.21 6.86
CA GLY A 127 -9.31 -19.36 5.61
C GLY A 127 -9.06 -18.22 4.59
N GLN A 128 -8.04 -17.39 4.81
CA GLN A 128 -7.69 -16.26 3.93
C GLN A 128 -6.55 -16.68 2.97
N GLU A 129 -6.88 -17.46 1.95
CA GLU A 129 -5.91 -18.06 1.02
C GLU A 129 -5.64 -17.20 -0.23
N ARG A 130 -6.54 -16.25 -0.53
CA ARG A 130 -6.47 -15.46 -1.76
C ARG A 130 -5.42 -14.35 -1.66
N PRO A 131 -4.62 -14.11 -2.74
CA PRO A 131 -3.69 -13.01 -2.75
C PRO A 131 -4.42 -11.67 -2.72
N THR A 132 -3.86 -10.71 -1.98
CA THR A 132 -4.40 -9.36 -1.84
C THR A 132 -3.81 -8.31 -2.79
N PRO A 133 -2.62 -8.48 -3.40
CA PRO A 133 -2.12 -7.50 -4.35
C PRO A 133 -3.08 -7.30 -5.51
N LEU A 134 -3.23 -6.05 -5.92
CA LEU A 134 -4.12 -5.66 -7.00
C LEU A 134 -3.47 -4.55 -7.85
N MET A 135 -4.01 -4.36 -9.05
CA MET A 135 -3.71 -3.21 -9.91
C MET A 135 -4.97 -2.39 -10.11
N LEU A 136 -4.82 -1.08 -10.05
CA LEU A 136 -5.88 -0.13 -10.38
C LEU A 136 -5.56 0.53 -11.72
N ARG A 137 -6.60 0.79 -12.52
CA ARG A 137 -6.51 1.60 -13.74
C ARG A 137 -7.61 2.64 -13.70
N TYR A 138 -7.21 3.87 -13.92
CA TYR A 138 -8.07 5.03 -13.99
C TYR A 138 -7.92 5.72 -15.35
N HIS A 139 -8.98 6.33 -15.83
CA HIS A 139 -9.06 7.19 -17.01
C HIS A 139 -9.58 8.57 -16.62
N GLU A 140 -9.62 9.51 -17.54
CA GLU A 140 -10.21 10.82 -17.31
C GLU A 140 -11.63 10.70 -16.74
N GLY A 141 -11.88 11.40 -15.64
CA GLY A 141 -13.12 11.37 -14.87
C GLY A 141 -13.16 10.34 -13.75
N ASP A 142 -12.29 9.33 -13.77
CA ASP A 142 -12.25 8.28 -12.73
C ASP A 142 -11.68 8.81 -11.40
N TRP A 143 -12.09 8.18 -10.32
CA TRP A 143 -11.70 8.53 -8.94
C TRP A 143 -11.93 7.35 -7.99
N ASN A 144 -11.38 7.40 -6.77
CA ASN A 144 -11.63 6.40 -5.73
C ASN A 144 -12.13 7.05 -4.46
N ALA A 145 -13.28 6.59 -3.96
CA ALA A 145 -13.88 7.08 -2.73
C ALA A 145 -12.97 6.86 -1.52
N LEU A 146 -13.08 7.75 -0.51
CA LEU A 146 -12.36 7.60 0.74
C LEU A 146 -12.84 6.37 1.52
N HIS A 147 -11.96 5.39 1.72
CA HIS A 147 -12.27 4.11 2.35
C HIS A 147 -11.16 3.62 3.30
N GLN A 148 -11.39 2.49 3.90
CA GLN A 148 -10.43 1.71 4.68
C GLN A 148 -10.47 0.27 4.18
N ASP A 149 -9.31 -0.36 4.00
CA ASP A 149 -9.21 -1.75 3.56
C ASP A 149 -9.03 -2.68 4.76
N LEU A 150 -10.13 -3.18 5.27
CA LEU A 150 -10.16 -4.15 6.35
C LEU A 150 -10.89 -5.40 5.89
N TYR A 151 -10.15 -6.44 5.56
CA TYR A 151 -10.70 -7.70 5.07
C TYR A 151 -10.17 -8.87 5.88
N GLY A 152 -11.11 -9.71 6.36
CA GLY A 152 -10.82 -10.91 7.12
C GLY A 152 -10.41 -10.68 8.57
N ASP A 153 -10.15 -11.77 9.28
CA ASP A 153 -9.81 -11.76 10.70
C ASP A 153 -8.31 -11.46 10.94
N VAL A 154 -7.48 -11.84 9.97
CA VAL A 154 -6.05 -11.55 9.97
C VAL A 154 -5.74 -10.46 8.95
N TYR A 155 -5.26 -9.31 9.40
CA TYR A 155 -4.86 -8.21 8.52
C TYR A 155 -3.54 -7.61 9.00
N PHE A 156 -2.77 -7.08 8.06
CA PHE A 156 -1.57 -6.31 8.36
C PHE A 156 -1.91 -4.80 8.35
N PRO A 157 -1.43 -3.99 9.31
CA PRO A 157 -1.91 -2.62 9.47
C PRO A 157 -1.34 -1.62 8.45
N PHE A 158 -0.43 -2.05 7.57
CA PHE A 158 0.13 -1.20 6.51
C PHE A 158 -0.23 -1.72 5.13
N GLN A 159 -0.37 -0.78 4.23
CA GLN A 159 -0.42 -0.98 2.80
C GLN A 159 0.75 -0.26 2.13
N VAL A 160 1.11 -0.74 0.95
CA VAL A 160 2.16 -0.16 0.11
C VAL A 160 1.61 -0.08 -1.30
N LEU A 161 1.62 1.10 -1.89
CA LEU A 161 1.26 1.33 -3.28
C LEU A 161 2.45 1.94 -4.05
N THR A 162 2.44 1.78 -5.37
CA THR A 162 3.34 2.50 -6.28
C THR A 162 2.53 3.00 -7.48
N VAL A 163 2.90 4.16 -8.02
CA VAL A 163 2.35 4.71 -9.26
C VAL A 163 3.23 4.25 -10.41
N LEU A 164 2.62 3.63 -11.41
CA LEU A 164 3.33 3.06 -12.57
C LEU A 164 3.36 4.02 -13.77
N SER A 165 2.42 4.96 -13.86
CA SER A 165 2.38 5.97 -14.93
C SER A 165 3.30 7.14 -14.62
N ASP A 166 3.91 7.73 -15.66
CA ASP A 166 4.65 8.98 -15.52
C ASP A 166 3.69 10.15 -15.27
N GLN A 167 4.07 11.08 -14.41
CA GLN A 167 3.24 12.24 -14.05
C GLN A 167 2.95 13.17 -15.23
N SER A 168 3.74 13.12 -16.31
CA SER A 168 3.49 13.89 -17.53
C SER A 168 2.34 13.32 -18.37
N GLU A 169 1.92 12.07 -18.11
CA GLU A 169 0.88 11.38 -18.88
C GLU A 169 -0.55 11.70 -18.37
N TYR A 170 -0.69 12.28 -17.17
CA TYR A 170 -2.00 12.54 -16.56
C TYR A 170 -2.01 13.79 -15.68
N SER A 171 -3.20 14.24 -15.32
CA SER A 171 -3.42 15.33 -14.35
C SER A 171 -4.55 14.96 -13.39
N GLY A 172 -4.47 15.40 -12.15
CA GLY A 172 -5.34 14.90 -11.08
C GLY A 172 -4.90 13.51 -10.63
N GLY A 173 -5.78 12.75 -10.03
CA GLY A 173 -5.50 11.37 -9.62
C GLY A 173 -4.53 11.26 -8.46
N GLU A 174 -4.35 12.30 -7.66
CA GLU A 174 -3.49 12.27 -6.50
C GLU A 174 -4.01 11.28 -5.46
N PHE A 175 -3.09 10.58 -4.80
CA PHE A 175 -3.42 9.78 -3.64
C PHE A 175 -3.75 10.68 -2.45
N VAL A 176 -4.96 10.53 -1.93
CA VAL A 176 -5.47 11.35 -0.81
C VAL A 176 -5.57 10.49 0.44
N LEU A 177 -4.91 10.94 1.51
CA LEU A 177 -5.01 10.33 2.83
C LEU A 177 -5.68 11.31 3.78
N VAL A 178 -6.81 10.93 4.37
CA VAL A 178 -7.58 11.78 5.28
C VAL A 178 -7.45 11.28 6.71
N GLU A 179 -6.87 12.11 7.55
CA GLU A 179 -6.69 11.88 8.97
C GLU A 179 -7.89 12.43 9.76
N GLN A 180 -8.45 11.61 10.66
CA GLN A 180 -9.50 11.99 11.58
C GLN A 180 -9.02 11.82 13.03
N ARG A 181 -8.74 12.92 13.69
CA ARG A 181 -8.45 12.95 15.12
C ARG A 181 -9.73 13.04 15.94
N PRO A 182 -9.76 12.48 17.16
CA PRO A 182 -10.91 12.65 18.06
C PRO A 182 -11.19 14.13 18.33
N ARG A 183 -12.45 14.54 18.16
CA ARG A 183 -12.93 15.91 18.44
C ARG A 183 -12.24 17.00 17.62
N ALA A 184 -11.72 16.69 16.44
CA ALA A 184 -11.10 17.64 15.54
C ALA A 184 -11.68 17.52 14.14
N GLN A 185 -11.49 18.53 13.31
CA GLN A 185 -11.78 18.47 11.89
C GLN A 185 -10.80 17.52 11.20
N SER A 186 -11.25 16.89 10.11
CA SER A 186 -10.39 16.02 9.29
C SER A 186 -9.30 16.84 8.60
N ARG A 187 -8.12 16.23 8.45
CA ARG A 187 -7.00 16.79 7.70
C ARG A 187 -6.69 15.91 6.51
N ALA A 188 -6.64 16.49 5.33
CA ALA A 188 -6.20 15.79 4.12
C ALA A 188 -4.70 15.97 3.89
N HIS A 189 -4.04 14.89 3.48
CA HIS A 189 -2.72 14.86 2.89
C HIS A 189 -2.91 14.49 1.42
N VAL A 190 -2.38 15.29 0.52
CA VAL A 190 -2.39 15.06 -0.92
C VAL A 190 -0.98 14.61 -1.30
N ILE A 191 -0.88 13.42 -1.85
CA ILE A 191 0.40 12.75 -2.11
C ILE A 191 0.46 12.44 -3.60
N ALA A 192 1.45 13.00 -4.29
CA ALA A 192 1.73 12.76 -5.70
C ALA A 192 3.14 12.16 -5.79
N PRO A 193 3.30 10.83 -5.63
CA PRO A 193 4.61 10.19 -5.70
C PRO A 193 5.11 10.18 -7.14
N GLU A 194 6.43 10.26 -7.32
CA GLU A 194 7.05 10.04 -8.62
C GLU A 194 6.78 8.62 -9.13
N GLN A 195 6.86 8.41 -10.45
CA GLN A 195 6.76 7.08 -11.06
C GLN A 195 7.74 6.12 -10.39
N GLY A 196 7.27 4.93 -10.02
CA GLY A 196 8.10 3.91 -9.36
C GLY A 196 8.43 4.17 -7.89
N ALA A 197 8.05 5.32 -7.32
CA ALA A 197 8.13 5.55 -5.88
C ALA A 197 7.01 4.79 -5.13
N PHE A 198 7.29 4.43 -3.89
CA PHE A 198 6.31 3.72 -3.06
C PHE A 198 5.77 4.62 -1.96
N VAL A 199 4.46 4.53 -1.73
CA VAL A 199 3.78 5.16 -0.59
C VAL A 199 3.40 4.09 0.41
N ILE A 200 3.85 4.25 1.64
CA ILE A 200 3.52 3.38 2.78
C ILE A 200 2.50 4.11 3.65
N PHE A 201 1.39 3.48 3.95
CA PHE A 201 0.31 4.09 4.73
C PHE A 201 -0.49 3.03 5.52
N PRO A 202 -1.17 3.40 6.61
CA PRO A 202 -1.94 2.46 7.40
C PRO A 202 -3.29 2.13 6.74
N THR A 203 -3.73 0.90 6.92
CA THR A 203 -5.06 0.43 6.46
C THR A 203 -6.21 1.17 7.14
N ARG A 204 -6.05 1.57 8.42
CA ARG A 204 -7.14 2.09 9.23
C ARG A 204 -6.75 3.21 10.18
N GLU A 205 -5.69 3.01 10.97
CA GLU A 205 -5.39 3.88 12.10
C GLU A 205 -3.89 3.89 12.42
N ARG A 206 -3.47 4.96 13.09
CA ARG A 206 -2.11 5.10 13.62
C ARG A 206 -2.12 5.58 15.07
N PRO A 207 -1.05 5.33 15.85
CA PRO A 207 -0.86 5.99 17.13
C PRO A 207 -0.45 7.45 16.94
N GLN A 208 -1.01 8.32 17.75
CA GLN A 208 -0.58 9.71 17.86
C GLN A 208 -0.21 9.99 19.33
N ALA A 209 0.95 10.58 19.54
CA ALA A 209 1.35 11.03 20.87
C ALA A 209 0.42 12.13 21.40
N GLY A 210 0.04 12.01 22.65
CA GLY A 210 -0.78 12.98 23.37
C GLY A 210 -0.24 13.17 24.79
N ALA A 211 -0.85 14.06 25.56
CA ALA A 211 -0.39 14.42 26.91
C ALA A 211 -0.35 13.24 27.91
N ARG A 212 -1.12 12.17 27.68
CA ARG A 212 -1.26 11.02 28.57
C ARG A 212 -0.91 9.69 27.91
N GLY A 213 -0.02 9.66 26.92
CA GLY A 213 0.31 8.49 26.13
C GLY A 213 -0.16 8.63 24.69
N HIS A 214 -0.51 7.50 24.04
CA HIS A 214 -0.93 7.50 22.65
C HIS A 214 -2.45 7.34 22.53
N TYR A 215 -3.03 7.97 21.47
CA TYR A 215 -4.42 7.79 21.09
C TYR A 215 -4.52 7.40 19.62
N ARG A 216 -5.65 6.83 19.24
CA ARG A 216 -5.93 6.39 17.87
C ARG A 216 -6.35 7.56 16.99
N VAL A 217 -5.73 7.64 15.82
CA VAL A 217 -6.14 8.53 14.74
C VAL A 217 -6.60 7.66 13.59
N GLY A 218 -7.86 7.83 13.18
CA GLY A 218 -8.41 7.12 12.03
C GLY A 218 -7.88 7.71 10.73
N LEU A 219 -7.60 6.85 9.75
CA LEU A 219 -7.21 7.25 8.41
C LEU A 219 -8.12 6.61 7.37
N ARG A 220 -8.42 7.36 6.32
CA ARG A 220 -9.06 6.88 5.09
C ARG A 220 -8.24 7.33 3.92
N HIS A 221 -8.21 6.52 2.88
CA HIS A 221 -7.50 6.85 1.66
C HIS A 221 -8.41 6.75 0.44
N GLY A 222 -8.01 7.39 -0.62
CA GLY A 222 -8.71 7.41 -1.90
C GLY A 222 -7.84 8.04 -2.97
N VAL A 223 -8.42 8.26 -4.15
CA VAL A 223 -7.76 8.90 -5.28
C VAL A 223 -8.64 10.04 -5.76
N SER A 224 -8.08 11.22 -5.94
CA SER A 224 -8.78 12.37 -6.49
C SER A 224 -9.19 12.09 -7.95
N THR A 225 -10.10 12.90 -8.49
CA THR A 225 -10.53 12.71 -9.89
C THR A 225 -9.38 12.97 -10.84
N LEU A 226 -9.14 12.03 -11.77
CA LEU A 226 -8.30 12.30 -12.93
C LEU A 226 -8.98 13.34 -13.82
N THR A 227 -8.26 14.39 -14.18
CA THR A 227 -8.77 15.47 -15.04
C THR A 227 -8.30 15.35 -16.48
N SER A 228 -7.28 14.53 -16.73
CA SER A 228 -6.82 14.10 -18.05
C SER A 228 -5.89 12.89 -17.93
N GLY A 229 -5.79 12.05 -18.98
CA GLY A 229 -4.94 10.86 -19.07
C GLY A 229 -5.71 9.55 -19.24
#